data_3223a57b707245b7cf317b8b45ce00bf
#
_entry.id   3223a57b707245b7cf317b8b45ce00bf
#
_cell.length_a   1.000
_cell.length_b   1.000
_cell.length_c   1.000
_cell.angle_alpha   90.00
_cell.angle_beta   90.00
_cell.angle_gamma   90.00
#
_symmetry.space_group_name_H-M   'P 1'
#
loop_
_entity.id
_entity.type
_entity.pdbx_description
1 polymer ?
#
loop_
_entity_poly.entity_id
_entity_poly.type
_entity_poly.pdbx_seq_one_letter_code
_entity_poly.pdbx_strand_id
1 'polypeptide(L)'
;MMRIFLLVAVLLMSGIPAVAQPVKPDEPAVDLQILKEVQEVVKNIQARYEKTKDLQASFTQKTRIEGFSTPVISTGHFYIKKPGRLRWDYIEPATEEIYVNKDDVKMYVPEHKQVLVGKLTYMAASQAPLQLLQGVAKLDEEFDVEPTATKDRGAGGILLVSLTPKQGRAEPERAIQKIVIEVQPKTYFLKTVALHEVSGNIATFEFSELKPNSGLKDDLFDFKAPADVEIVRAPVLSRP
;
A
#
# COMPACT_ATOMS: atom_id res chain seq x y z
N MET A 1 -75.33 52.52 -27.13
CA MET A 1 -74.12 53.37 -26.85
C MET A 1 -73.14 52.58 -25.98
N MET A 2 -72.17 52.00 -26.64
CA MET A 2 -71.25 51.08 -25.96
C MET A 2 -69.84 51.68 -26.01
N ARG A 3 -69.28 52.01 -24.84
CA ARG A 3 -67.94 52.60 -24.67
C ARG A 3 -66.95 51.47 -24.51
N ILE A 4 -66.06 51.34 -25.47
CA ILE A 4 -64.93 50.40 -25.48
C ILE A 4 -63.83 51.03 -24.63
N PHE A 5 -63.43 50.38 -23.51
CA PHE A 5 -62.24 50.71 -22.75
C PHE A 5 -61.05 49.86 -23.31
N LEU A 6 -60.06 50.57 -23.86
CA LEU A 6 -58.81 49.98 -24.29
C LEU A 6 -57.84 49.85 -23.11
N LEU A 7 -57.54 48.67 -22.67
CA LEU A 7 -56.62 48.37 -21.60
C LEU A 7 -55.22 48.12 -22.23
N VAL A 8 -54.32 49.09 -22.02
CA VAL A 8 -52.88 48.96 -22.41
C VAL A 8 -52.19 48.22 -21.31
N ALA A 9 -51.77 46.96 -21.57
CA ALA A 9 -50.94 46.19 -20.68
C ALA A 9 -49.45 46.57 -20.90
N VAL A 10 -48.84 47.24 -19.95
CA VAL A 10 -47.39 47.50 -19.90
C VAL A 10 -46.71 46.24 -19.37
N LEU A 11 -45.97 45.57 -20.22
CA LEU A 11 -45.14 44.41 -19.85
C LEU A 11 -43.84 44.94 -19.23
N LEU A 12 -43.74 44.92 -17.89
CA LEU A 12 -42.48 45.14 -17.16
C LEU A 12 -41.65 43.84 -17.29
N MET A 13 -40.63 43.85 -18.14
CA MET A 13 -39.57 42.86 -18.14
C MET A 13 -38.69 43.09 -16.95
N SER A 14 -38.92 42.36 -15.84
CA SER A 14 -37.98 42.25 -14.72
C SER A 14 -36.85 41.31 -15.12
N GLY A 15 -35.69 41.90 -15.45
CA GLY A 15 -34.46 41.12 -15.67
C GLY A 15 -34.05 40.44 -14.36
N ILE A 16 -34.07 39.10 -14.38
CA ILE A 16 -33.52 38.27 -13.31
C ILE A 16 -31.99 38.37 -13.42
N PRO A 17 -31.27 38.85 -12.38
CA PRO A 17 -29.80 38.82 -12.44
C PRO A 17 -29.35 37.35 -12.46
N ALA A 18 -28.58 36.97 -13.48
CA ALA A 18 -27.94 35.70 -13.55
C ALA A 18 -26.98 35.57 -12.34
N VAL A 19 -27.36 34.73 -11.39
CA VAL A 19 -26.46 34.33 -10.30
C VAL A 19 -25.34 33.54 -10.93
N ALA A 20 -24.15 34.13 -11.00
CA ALA A 20 -22.93 33.45 -11.40
C ALA A 20 -22.73 32.26 -10.44
N GLN A 21 -22.76 31.05 -10.98
CA GLN A 21 -22.40 29.85 -10.22
C GLN A 21 -20.93 30.01 -9.76
N PRO A 22 -20.60 29.62 -8.50
CA PRO A 22 -19.22 29.62 -8.05
C PRO A 22 -18.45 28.67 -8.97
N VAL A 23 -17.47 29.21 -9.67
CA VAL A 23 -16.47 28.44 -10.42
C VAL A 23 -15.77 27.56 -9.40
N LYS A 24 -15.92 26.23 -9.49
CA LYS A 24 -15.08 25.29 -8.73
C LYS A 24 -13.63 25.68 -9.04
N PRO A 25 -12.75 25.77 -8.01
CA PRO A 25 -11.34 25.96 -8.28
C PRO A 25 -10.89 24.82 -9.21
N ASP A 26 -10.20 25.20 -10.30
CA ASP A 26 -9.65 24.26 -11.26
C ASP A 26 -8.84 23.21 -10.49
N GLU A 27 -9.34 21.99 -10.38
CA GLU A 27 -8.49 20.84 -10.10
C GLU A 27 -7.43 20.85 -11.20
N PRO A 28 -6.13 20.85 -10.85
CA PRO A 28 -5.09 20.86 -11.85
C PRO A 28 -5.33 19.68 -12.79
N ALA A 29 -5.57 19.97 -14.06
CA ALA A 29 -5.77 18.94 -15.08
C ALA A 29 -4.58 17.97 -14.98
N VAL A 30 -4.83 16.73 -14.56
CA VAL A 30 -3.77 15.73 -14.45
C VAL A 30 -3.20 15.54 -15.84
N ASP A 31 -1.90 15.82 -15.97
CA ASP A 31 -1.23 15.70 -17.25
C ASP A 31 -1.33 14.25 -17.75
N LEU A 32 -2.00 14.04 -18.88
CA LEU A 32 -2.17 12.73 -19.51
C LEU A 32 -0.83 12.02 -19.76
N GLN A 33 0.25 12.77 -19.93
CA GLN A 33 1.58 12.22 -20.10
C GLN A 33 2.09 11.62 -18.78
N ILE A 34 1.85 12.29 -17.66
CA ILE A 34 2.20 11.79 -16.31
C ILE A 34 1.41 10.53 -15.97
N LEU A 35 0.12 10.49 -16.28
CA LEU A 35 -0.69 9.28 -16.08
C LEU A 35 -0.15 8.08 -16.87
N LYS A 36 0.23 8.29 -18.14
CA LYS A 36 0.85 7.25 -18.96
C LYS A 36 2.18 6.77 -18.39
N GLU A 37 3.01 7.70 -17.91
CA GLU A 37 4.29 7.36 -17.27
C GLU A 37 4.08 6.49 -16.03
N VAL A 38 3.13 6.85 -15.16
CA VAL A 38 2.78 6.04 -13.97
C VAL A 38 2.31 4.64 -14.36
N GLN A 39 1.42 4.53 -15.35
CA GLN A 39 0.94 3.23 -15.84
C GLN A 39 2.08 2.38 -16.39
N GLU A 40 3.05 2.99 -17.08
CA GLU A 40 4.23 2.30 -17.58
C GLU A 40 5.12 1.80 -16.43
N VAL A 41 5.33 2.62 -15.38
CA VAL A 41 6.07 2.22 -14.17
C VAL A 41 5.40 1.00 -13.53
N VAL A 42 4.08 1.03 -13.31
CA VAL A 42 3.32 -0.08 -12.72
C VAL A 42 3.43 -1.34 -13.57
N LYS A 43 3.25 -1.23 -14.88
CA LYS A 43 3.40 -2.35 -15.82
C LYS A 43 4.79 -2.99 -15.73
N ASN A 44 5.83 -2.17 -15.64
CA ASN A 44 7.21 -2.65 -15.51
C ASN A 44 7.46 -3.36 -14.17
N ILE A 45 6.89 -2.83 -13.06
CA ILE A 45 6.93 -3.48 -11.76
C ILE A 45 6.26 -4.86 -11.85
N GLN A 46 5.02 -4.91 -12.32
CA GLN A 46 4.25 -6.16 -12.43
C GLN A 46 4.98 -7.19 -13.28
N ALA A 47 5.47 -6.81 -14.46
CA ALA A 47 6.23 -7.69 -15.36
C ALA A 47 7.54 -8.19 -14.71
N ARG A 48 8.19 -7.37 -13.88
CA ARG A 48 9.40 -7.77 -13.14
C ARG A 48 9.08 -8.84 -12.10
N TYR A 49 8.08 -8.57 -11.25
CA TYR A 49 7.71 -9.50 -10.20
C TYR A 49 7.06 -10.78 -10.74
N GLU A 50 6.34 -10.71 -11.86
CA GLU A 50 5.77 -11.88 -12.53
C GLU A 50 6.84 -12.90 -12.92
N LYS A 51 7.96 -12.42 -13.47
CA LYS A 51 9.11 -13.24 -13.90
C LYS A 51 10.01 -13.70 -12.74
N THR A 52 9.82 -13.14 -11.54
CA THR A 52 10.61 -13.48 -10.35
C THR A 52 9.99 -14.69 -9.67
N LYS A 53 10.74 -15.80 -9.59
CA LYS A 53 10.33 -17.03 -8.91
C LYS A 53 10.58 -16.98 -7.41
N ASP A 54 11.72 -16.44 -7.04
CA ASP A 54 12.11 -16.17 -5.65
C ASP A 54 12.88 -14.87 -5.56
N LEU A 55 12.88 -14.27 -4.38
CA LEU A 55 13.56 -13.01 -4.07
C LEU A 55 13.98 -13.02 -2.61
N GLN A 56 15.21 -12.60 -2.33
CA GLN A 56 15.64 -12.25 -0.98
C GLN A 56 16.21 -10.84 -0.96
N ALA A 57 16.05 -10.14 0.17
CA ALA A 57 16.65 -8.84 0.39
C ALA A 57 16.80 -8.53 1.88
N SER A 58 17.61 -7.53 2.17
CA SER A 58 17.65 -6.85 3.46
C SER A 58 16.68 -5.68 3.47
N PHE A 59 16.16 -5.31 4.63
CA PHE A 59 15.34 -4.12 4.78
C PHE A 59 15.74 -3.30 6.02
N THR A 60 15.49 -1.99 5.91
CA THR A 60 15.44 -1.08 7.06
C THR A 60 14.03 -0.50 7.10
N GLN A 61 13.35 -0.65 8.22
CA GLN A 61 12.05 -0.05 8.48
C GLN A 61 12.20 1.15 9.40
N LYS A 62 11.63 2.28 9.02
CA LYS A 62 11.52 3.49 9.85
C LYS A 62 10.06 3.79 10.09
N THR A 63 9.61 3.62 11.34
CA THR A 63 8.21 3.88 11.73
C THR A 63 8.11 5.19 12.49
N ARG A 64 7.45 6.17 11.89
CA ARG A 64 7.05 7.40 12.55
C ARG A 64 5.66 7.20 13.14
N ILE A 65 5.55 7.30 14.45
CA ILE A 65 4.30 7.20 15.18
C ILE A 65 3.77 8.62 15.41
N GLU A 66 2.49 8.83 15.10
CA GLU A 66 1.84 10.13 15.30
C GLU A 66 1.92 10.56 16.77
N GLY A 67 2.33 11.82 17.00
CA GLY A 67 2.54 12.35 18.34
C GLY A 67 3.90 12.05 18.98
N PHE A 68 4.76 11.23 18.35
CA PHE A 68 6.12 10.94 18.83
C PHE A 68 7.16 11.59 17.94
N SER A 69 8.18 12.22 18.55
CA SER A 69 9.24 12.93 17.83
C SER A 69 10.30 12.01 17.25
N THR A 70 10.53 10.86 17.88
CA THR A 70 11.59 9.93 17.48
C THR A 70 11.00 8.72 16.76
N PRO A 71 11.43 8.41 15.54
CA PRO A 71 10.96 7.22 14.84
C PRO A 71 11.61 5.96 15.43
N VAL A 72 10.87 4.86 15.36
CA VAL A 72 11.39 3.52 15.63
C VAL A 72 12.07 2.99 14.37
N ILE A 73 13.28 2.45 14.51
CA ILE A 73 14.03 1.84 13.41
C ILE A 73 14.15 0.36 13.68
N SER A 74 13.81 -0.44 12.68
CA SER A 74 13.97 -1.90 12.70
C SER A 74 14.70 -2.36 11.45
N THR A 75 15.49 -3.42 11.56
CA THR A 75 16.20 -4.02 10.43
C THR A 75 15.93 -5.50 10.33
N GLY A 76 16.14 -6.06 9.14
CA GLY A 76 15.95 -7.49 8.95
C GLY A 76 16.13 -7.96 7.51
N HIS A 77 15.66 -9.17 7.27
CA HIS A 77 15.69 -9.80 5.96
C HIS A 77 14.31 -10.31 5.56
N PHE A 78 14.04 -10.36 4.27
CA PHE A 78 12.87 -11.05 3.79
C PHE A 78 13.20 -12.00 2.63
N TYR A 79 12.37 -13.02 2.49
CA TYR A 79 12.47 -14.04 1.48
C TYR A 79 11.08 -14.31 0.90
N ILE A 80 10.98 -14.33 -0.41
CA ILE A 80 9.74 -14.65 -1.12
C ILE A 80 10.03 -15.81 -2.06
N LYS A 81 9.10 -16.77 -2.13
CA LYS A 81 9.13 -17.84 -3.13
C LYS A 81 7.73 -18.13 -3.63
N LYS A 82 7.54 -18.07 -4.93
CA LYS A 82 6.25 -18.42 -5.53
C LYS A 82 6.04 -19.94 -5.59
N PRO A 83 4.77 -20.39 -5.45
CA PRO A 83 3.59 -19.58 -5.12
C PRO A 83 3.42 -19.36 -3.62
N GLY A 84 3.16 -18.12 -3.20
CA GLY A 84 2.58 -17.77 -1.91
C GLY A 84 3.39 -18.05 -0.66
N ARG A 85 4.72 -18.22 -0.76
CA ARG A 85 5.60 -18.39 0.39
C ARG A 85 6.38 -17.12 0.65
N LEU A 86 6.39 -16.69 1.93
CA LEU A 86 7.16 -15.55 2.40
C LEU A 86 7.70 -15.87 3.79
N ARG A 87 8.95 -15.44 4.04
CA ARG A 87 9.54 -15.34 5.36
C ARG A 87 10.06 -13.93 5.55
N TRP A 88 9.82 -13.36 6.74
CA TRP A 88 10.21 -12.01 7.09
C TRP A 88 10.79 -12.03 8.49
N ASP A 89 12.08 -11.74 8.61
CA ASP A 89 12.83 -11.81 9.85
C ASP A 89 13.24 -10.41 10.28
N TYR A 90 12.74 -9.93 11.43
CA TYR A 90 13.29 -8.80 12.15
C TYR A 90 14.51 -9.25 12.96
N ILE A 91 15.57 -8.43 12.97
CA ILE A 91 16.82 -8.68 13.69
C ILE A 91 16.99 -7.67 14.80
N GLU A 92 16.73 -6.39 14.54
CA GLU A 92 16.83 -5.29 15.49
C GLU A 92 15.57 -4.42 15.46
N PRO A 93 15.17 -3.84 16.60
CA PRO A 93 15.75 -3.97 17.94
C PRO A 93 15.34 -5.26 18.65
N ALA A 94 14.36 -5.98 18.16
CA ALA A 94 13.86 -7.25 18.68
C ALA A 94 13.75 -8.28 17.55
N THR A 95 14.06 -9.52 17.88
CA THR A 95 13.95 -10.64 16.91
C THR A 95 12.50 -11.10 16.81
N GLU A 96 12.02 -11.16 15.58
CA GLU A 96 10.70 -11.70 15.24
C GLU A 96 10.78 -12.40 13.88
N GLU A 97 10.21 -13.58 13.77
CA GLU A 97 10.21 -14.33 12.51
C GLU A 97 8.76 -14.56 12.05
N ILE A 98 8.44 -14.11 10.84
CA ILE A 98 7.11 -14.24 10.25
C ILE A 98 7.19 -15.17 9.06
N TYR A 99 6.40 -16.24 9.10
CA TYR A 99 6.28 -17.22 8.02
C TYR A 99 4.87 -17.14 7.45
N VAL A 100 4.79 -16.95 6.13
CA VAL A 100 3.53 -16.94 5.40
C VAL A 100 3.53 -18.06 4.36
N ASN A 101 2.45 -18.84 4.36
CA ASN A 101 2.16 -19.81 3.32
C ASN A 101 0.76 -19.56 2.79
N LYS A 102 0.67 -18.94 1.62
CA LYS A 102 -0.56 -18.36 1.05
C LYS A 102 -1.17 -17.33 1.98
N ASP A 103 -2.20 -17.68 2.73
CA ASP A 103 -2.88 -16.83 3.72
C ASP A 103 -2.55 -17.23 5.18
N ASP A 104 -1.99 -18.43 5.40
CA ASP A 104 -1.61 -18.87 6.74
C ASP A 104 -0.35 -18.17 7.23
N VAL A 105 -0.41 -17.59 8.42
CA VAL A 105 0.69 -16.87 9.05
C VAL A 105 1.07 -17.51 10.37
N LYS A 106 2.37 -17.63 10.59
CA LYS A 106 2.99 -17.95 11.88
C LYS A 106 3.98 -16.84 12.19
N MET A 107 3.82 -16.17 13.32
CA MET A 107 4.72 -15.16 13.82
C MET A 107 5.35 -15.69 15.11
N TYR A 108 6.64 -15.89 15.09
CA TYR A 108 7.42 -16.36 16.23
C TYR A 108 8.13 -15.20 16.90
N VAL A 109 7.93 -15.03 18.20
CA VAL A 109 8.59 -14.04 19.05
C VAL A 109 9.47 -14.79 20.04
N PRO A 110 10.78 -14.95 19.76
CA PRO A 110 11.70 -15.74 20.59
C PRO A 110 11.76 -15.30 22.05
N GLU A 111 11.77 -13.99 22.30
CA GLU A 111 11.81 -13.40 23.64
C GLU A 111 10.66 -13.86 24.52
N HIS A 112 9.48 -14.01 23.95
CA HIS A 112 8.28 -14.45 24.66
C HIS A 112 8.05 -15.96 24.56
N LYS A 113 8.84 -16.68 23.78
CA LYS A 113 8.65 -18.10 23.44
C LYS A 113 7.23 -18.36 22.92
N GLN A 114 6.70 -17.47 22.12
CA GLN A 114 5.33 -17.54 21.60
C GLN A 114 5.30 -17.59 20.09
N VAL A 115 4.34 -18.34 19.57
CA VAL A 115 3.99 -18.37 18.16
C VAL A 115 2.55 -17.92 18.00
N LEU A 116 2.34 -16.78 17.34
CA LEU A 116 1.01 -16.38 16.89
C LEU A 116 0.68 -17.12 15.59
N VAL A 117 -0.49 -17.75 15.54
CA VAL A 117 -1.01 -18.41 14.34
C VAL A 117 -2.28 -17.71 13.90
N GLY A 118 -2.35 -17.33 12.63
CA GLY A 118 -3.50 -16.60 12.09
C GLY A 118 -3.56 -16.62 10.58
N LYS A 119 -4.34 -15.69 10.03
CA LYS A 119 -4.47 -15.46 8.59
C LYS A 119 -3.91 -14.07 8.25
N LEU A 120 -3.22 -13.95 7.12
CA LEU A 120 -2.66 -12.69 6.66
C LEU A 120 -3.74 -11.62 6.46
N THR A 121 -4.91 -12.03 5.97
CA THR A 121 -6.09 -11.18 5.77
C THR A 121 -6.65 -10.57 7.07
N TYR A 122 -6.28 -11.11 8.24
CA TYR A 122 -6.71 -10.59 9.55
C TYR A 122 -5.57 -9.97 10.35
N MET A 123 -4.38 -9.85 9.76
CA MET A 123 -3.24 -9.24 10.43
C MET A 123 -3.33 -7.72 10.43
N ALA A 124 -2.67 -7.10 11.41
CA ALA A 124 -2.67 -5.65 11.56
C ALA A 124 -2.06 -4.92 10.33
N ALA A 125 -2.35 -3.63 10.22
CA ALA A 125 -1.81 -2.77 9.16
C ALA A 125 -0.28 -2.81 9.04
N SER A 126 0.43 -3.05 10.15
CA SER A 126 1.89 -3.25 10.18
C SER A 126 2.39 -4.39 9.28
N GLN A 127 1.51 -5.34 8.91
CA GLN A 127 1.79 -6.45 8.02
C GLN A 127 1.43 -6.16 6.54
N ALA A 128 0.96 -4.96 6.22
CA ALA A 128 0.61 -4.56 4.85
C ALA A 128 1.76 -4.73 3.84
N PRO A 129 3.07 -4.54 4.20
CA PRO A 129 4.16 -4.84 3.28
C PRO A 129 4.17 -6.29 2.79
N LEU A 130 3.78 -7.23 3.65
CA LEU A 130 3.73 -8.65 3.30
C LEU A 130 2.66 -8.92 2.25
N GLN A 131 1.48 -8.31 2.40
CA GLN A 131 0.39 -8.38 1.44
C GLN A 131 0.78 -7.72 0.12
N LEU A 132 1.37 -6.51 0.17
CA LEU A 132 1.86 -5.81 -1.01
C LEU A 132 2.86 -6.66 -1.79
N LEU A 133 3.88 -7.21 -1.12
CA LEU A 133 4.93 -8.01 -1.77
C LEU A 133 4.38 -9.30 -2.39
N GLN A 134 3.34 -9.91 -1.83
CA GLN A 134 2.65 -11.03 -2.44
C GLN A 134 1.78 -10.62 -3.63
N GLY A 135 1.15 -9.46 -3.55
CA GLY A 135 0.22 -8.91 -4.54
C GLY A 135 0.84 -7.99 -5.60
N VAL A 136 2.17 -7.76 -5.59
CA VAL A 136 2.82 -6.79 -6.51
C VAL A 136 2.49 -7.04 -7.99
N ALA A 137 2.22 -8.28 -8.38
CA ALA A 137 1.82 -8.59 -9.75
C ALA A 137 0.38 -8.15 -10.11
N LYS A 138 -0.38 -7.61 -9.16
CA LYS A 138 -1.80 -7.24 -9.28
C LYS A 138 -2.10 -5.84 -8.73
N LEU A 139 -1.15 -4.93 -8.81
CA LEU A 139 -1.29 -3.60 -8.23
C LEU A 139 -2.51 -2.84 -8.77
N ASP A 140 -2.76 -2.91 -10.05
CA ASP A 140 -3.87 -2.25 -10.73
C ASP A 140 -5.24 -2.92 -10.47
N GLU A 141 -5.25 -4.20 -10.09
CA GLU A 141 -6.47 -4.87 -9.64
C GLU A 141 -6.87 -4.43 -8.21
N GLU A 142 -5.87 -4.22 -7.35
CA GLU A 142 -6.03 -4.04 -5.92
C GLU A 142 -6.08 -2.57 -5.48
N PHE A 143 -5.45 -1.67 -6.26
CA PHE A 143 -5.27 -0.27 -5.90
C PHE A 143 -5.69 0.68 -7.03
N ASP A 144 -6.14 1.85 -6.65
CA ASP A 144 -6.15 3.02 -7.53
C ASP A 144 -4.74 3.59 -7.56
N VAL A 145 -4.21 3.78 -8.77
CA VAL A 145 -2.80 4.09 -9.00
C VAL A 145 -2.66 5.49 -9.56
N GLU A 146 -1.91 6.33 -8.85
CA GLU A 146 -1.73 7.75 -9.18
C GLU A 146 -0.26 8.17 -8.99
N PRO A 147 0.21 9.26 -9.63
CA PRO A 147 1.46 9.89 -9.24
C PRO A 147 1.31 10.53 -7.85
N THR A 148 2.38 10.56 -7.05
CA THR A 148 2.36 11.30 -5.77
C THR A 148 2.20 12.79 -5.99
N ALA A 149 3.02 13.35 -6.86
CA ALA A 149 2.92 14.68 -7.47
C ALA A 149 3.71 14.66 -8.78
N THR A 150 3.40 15.57 -9.70
CA THR A 150 4.04 15.60 -11.03
C THR A 150 5.56 15.79 -10.97
N LYS A 151 6.09 16.32 -9.86
CA LYS A 151 7.51 16.60 -9.64
C LYS A 151 8.21 15.55 -8.78
N ASP A 152 7.45 14.65 -8.13
CA ASP A 152 8.01 13.68 -7.19
C ASP A 152 8.63 12.52 -7.95
N ARG A 153 9.96 12.57 -8.03
CA ARG A 153 10.75 11.55 -8.73
C ARG A 153 11.77 10.94 -7.77
N GLY A 154 11.84 9.63 -7.83
CA GLY A 154 12.84 8.86 -7.12
C GLY A 154 14.12 8.66 -7.92
N ALA A 155 14.82 7.57 -7.61
CA ALA A 155 16.06 7.20 -8.27
C ALA A 155 15.91 7.09 -9.79
N GLY A 156 16.88 7.60 -10.53
CA GLY A 156 16.88 7.60 -12.00
C GLY A 156 15.79 8.45 -12.64
N GLY A 157 15.15 9.35 -11.90
CA GLY A 157 14.10 10.23 -12.39
C GLY A 157 12.75 9.55 -12.61
N ILE A 158 12.55 8.32 -12.12
CA ILE A 158 11.29 7.58 -12.21
C ILE A 158 10.27 8.20 -11.25
N LEU A 159 9.02 8.36 -11.69
CA LEU A 159 7.93 8.87 -10.85
C LEU A 159 7.72 7.99 -9.61
N LEU A 160 7.45 8.62 -8.48
CA LEU A 160 6.91 7.94 -7.31
C LEU A 160 5.44 7.63 -7.57
N VAL A 161 5.04 6.42 -7.20
CA VAL A 161 3.67 5.93 -7.42
C VAL A 161 2.93 5.88 -6.09
N SER A 162 1.76 6.48 -6.04
CA SER A 162 0.81 6.39 -4.94
C SER A 162 -0.23 5.33 -5.25
N LEU A 163 -0.44 4.42 -4.30
CA LEU A 163 -1.41 3.36 -4.35
C LEU A 163 -2.45 3.59 -3.27
N THR A 164 -3.69 3.81 -3.65
CA THR A 164 -4.81 3.93 -2.71
C THR A 164 -5.65 2.65 -2.78
N PRO A 165 -5.88 1.95 -1.65
CA PRO A 165 -6.69 0.74 -1.65
C PRO A 165 -8.09 1.02 -2.21
N LYS A 166 -8.56 0.20 -3.15
CA LYS A 166 -9.92 0.32 -3.71
C LYS A 166 -10.96 0.11 -2.62
N GLN A 167 -12.09 0.80 -2.74
CA GLN A 167 -13.19 0.70 -1.78
C GLN A 167 -13.77 -0.72 -1.70
N GLY A 168 -14.35 -1.07 -0.54
CA GLY A 168 -14.99 -2.37 -0.32
C GLY A 168 -14.11 -3.40 0.37
N ARG A 169 -12.89 -3.05 0.76
CA ARG A 169 -12.00 -3.94 1.51
C ARG A 169 -12.42 -4.07 2.97
N ALA A 170 -12.11 -5.24 3.55
CA ALA A 170 -12.36 -5.52 4.95
C ALA A 170 -11.25 -4.91 5.84
N GLU A 171 -11.52 -4.77 7.15
CA GLU A 171 -10.44 -4.62 8.12
C GLU A 171 -9.46 -5.82 8.02
N PRO A 172 -8.13 -5.66 8.16
CA PRO A 172 -7.42 -4.43 8.56
C PRO A 172 -6.98 -3.51 7.38
N GLU A 173 -7.33 -3.84 6.14
CA GLU A 173 -6.90 -3.10 4.94
C GLU A 173 -7.39 -1.64 4.93
N ARG A 174 -8.49 -1.36 5.63
CA ARG A 174 -8.99 0.01 5.86
C ARG A 174 -8.07 0.87 6.71
N ALA A 175 -7.14 0.26 7.44
CA ALA A 175 -6.17 1.00 8.24
C ALA A 175 -5.11 1.71 7.38
N ILE A 176 -4.93 1.31 6.12
CA ILE A 176 -4.01 1.94 5.18
C ILE A 176 -4.74 3.01 4.39
N GLN A 177 -4.27 4.25 4.50
CA GLN A 177 -4.75 5.37 3.71
C GLN A 177 -4.19 5.34 2.29
N LYS A 178 -2.87 5.19 2.18
CA LYS A 178 -2.15 5.07 0.90
C LYS A 178 -0.79 4.41 1.09
N ILE A 179 -0.25 3.90 0.01
CA ILE A 179 1.12 3.38 -0.07
C ILE A 179 1.87 4.19 -1.12
N VAL A 180 3.04 4.70 -0.78
CA VAL A 180 3.93 5.34 -1.75
C VAL A 180 5.08 4.41 -2.06
N ILE A 181 5.34 4.15 -3.34
CA ILE A 181 6.41 3.27 -3.77
C ILE A 181 7.43 4.02 -4.62
N GLU A 182 8.70 3.68 -4.40
CA GLU A 182 9.84 4.01 -5.23
C GLU A 182 10.45 2.73 -5.78
N VAL A 183 10.88 2.75 -7.03
CA VAL A 183 11.52 1.58 -7.66
C VAL A 183 12.97 1.84 -8.00
N GLN A 184 13.74 0.76 -8.11
CA GLN A 184 15.10 0.82 -8.62
C GLN A 184 15.10 1.08 -10.13
N PRO A 185 15.93 1.99 -10.64
CA PRO A 185 16.12 2.20 -12.08
C PRO A 185 16.50 0.89 -12.78
N LYS A 186 16.04 0.71 -14.03
CA LYS A 186 16.32 -0.43 -14.91
C LYS A 186 15.74 -1.78 -14.45
N THR A 187 15.69 -2.05 -13.15
CA THR A 187 15.22 -3.34 -12.63
C THR A 187 13.75 -3.33 -12.25
N TYR A 188 13.19 -2.18 -11.85
CA TYR A 188 11.81 -2.00 -11.36
C TYR A 188 11.47 -2.85 -10.12
N PHE A 189 12.49 -3.30 -9.38
CA PHE A 189 12.24 -3.81 -8.04
C PHE A 189 11.92 -2.67 -7.09
N LEU A 190 11.06 -2.92 -6.12
CA LEU A 190 10.74 -1.94 -5.07
C LEU A 190 12.04 -1.57 -4.34
N LYS A 191 12.32 -0.28 -4.24
CA LYS A 191 13.41 0.30 -3.47
C LYS A 191 12.91 0.78 -2.12
N THR A 192 11.80 1.53 -2.14
CA THR A 192 11.18 2.07 -0.94
C THR A 192 9.68 1.85 -1.00
N VAL A 193 9.09 1.50 0.14
CA VAL A 193 7.65 1.40 0.34
C VAL A 193 7.29 2.18 1.59
N ALA A 194 6.49 3.23 1.47
CA ALA A 194 6.00 4.01 2.60
C ALA A 194 4.49 3.76 2.77
N LEU A 195 4.11 3.18 3.89
CA LEU A 195 2.72 2.94 4.29
C LEU A 195 2.24 4.12 5.11
N HIS A 196 1.21 4.80 4.64
CA HIS A 196 0.52 5.85 5.37
C HIS A 196 -0.75 5.26 5.99
N GLU A 197 -0.82 5.22 7.30
CA GLU A 197 -1.99 4.72 8.02
C GLU A 197 -3.01 5.83 8.28
N VAL A 198 -4.26 5.44 8.41
CA VAL A 198 -5.37 6.35 8.82
C VAL A 198 -5.10 6.94 10.21
N SER A 199 -4.38 6.23 11.06
CA SER A 199 -3.91 6.68 12.38
C SER A 199 -2.93 7.86 12.35
N GLY A 200 -2.38 8.21 11.17
CA GLY A 200 -1.30 9.19 11.01
C GLY A 200 0.11 8.59 11.09
N ASN A 201 0.24 7.31 11.45
CA ASN A 201 1.53 6.63 11.44
C ASN A 201 2.06 6.47 10.01
N ILE A 202 3.40 6.48 9.86
CA ILE A 202 4.05 6.20 8.58
C ILE A 202 5.16 5.18 8.81
N ALA A 203 5.04 4.01 8.18
CA ALA A 203 6.09 3.00 8.16
C ALA A 203 6.76 2.99 6.79
N THR A 204 8.03 3.33 6.73
CA THR A 204 8.84 3.36 5.51
C THR A 204 9.82 2.21 5.52
N PHE A 205 9.76 1.36 4.50
CA PHE A 205 10.68 0.26 4.26
C PHE A 205 11.63 0.62 3.13
N GLU A 206 12.92 0.51 3.36
CA GLU A 206 13.95 0.62 2.34
C GLU A 206 14.58 -0.75 2.13
N PHE A 207 14.57 -1.23 0.87
CA PHE A 207 15.08 -2.54 0.50
C PHE A 207 16.48 -2.43 -0.13
N SER A 208 17.37 -3.31 0.30
CA SER A 208 18.75 -3.40 -0.17
C SER A 208 19.14 -4.85 -0.45
N GLU A 209 20.29 -5.05 -1.08
CA GLU A 209 20.86 -6.38 -1.35
C GLU A 209 19.91 -7.36 -2.04
N LEU A 210 19.07 -6.86 -2.97
CA LEU A 210 18.09 -7.69 -3.66
C LEU A 210 18.76 -8.76 -4.52
N LYS A 211 18.37 -10.02 -4.31
CA LYS A 211 18.87 -11.20 -5.06
C LYS A 211 17.67 -11.96 -5.61
N PRO A 212 17.22 -11.66 -6.84
CA PRO A 212 16.13 -12.39 -7.48
C PRO A 212 16.61 -13.72 -8.07
N ASN A 213 15.73 -14.72 -8.06
CA ASN A 213 15.94 -16.03 -8.69
C ASN A 213 17.21 -16.73 -8.21
N SER A 214 17.47 -16.66 -6.91
CA SER A 214 18.65 -17.28 -6.27
C SER A 214 18.46 -18.76 -5.94
N GLY A 215 17.30 -19.33 -6.22
CA GLY A 215 17.00 -20.74 -6.00
C GLY A 215 16.75 -21.07 -4.52
N LEU A 216 15.99 -20.22 -3.82
CA LEU A 216 15.67 -20.42 -2.41
C LEU A 216 15.05 -21.81 -2.18
N LYS A 217 15.54 -22.53 -1.16
CA LYS A 217 15.01 -23.86 -0.81
C LYS A 217 13.68 -23.74 -0.08
N ASP A 218 12.85 -24.78 -0.16
CA ASP A 218 11.52 -24.81 0.46
C ASP A 218 11.59 -24.83 1.99
N ASP A 219 12.60 -25.50 2.54
CA ASP A 219 12.81 -25.61 3.99
C ASP A 219 13.05 -24.25 4.70
N LEU A 220 13.50 -23.23 3.95
CA LEU A 220 13.64 -21.86 4.45
C LEU A 220 12.30 -21.28 4.93
N PHE A 221 11.20 -21.74 4.36
CA PHE A 221 9.83 -21.24 4.61
C PHE A 221 9.04 -22.13 5.57
N ASP A 222 9.65 -23.22 6.06
CA ASP A 222 8.99 -24.17 6.95
C ASP A 222 9.36 -23.85 8.41
N PHE A 223 8.41 -23.21 9.12
CA PHE A 223 8.59 -22.92 10.52
C PHE A 223 8.63 -24.21 11.35
N LYS A 224 9.72 -24.40 12.09
CA LYS A 224 9.90 -25.50 13.06
C LYS A 224 9.79 -24.93 14.46
N ALA A 225 8.67 -25.21 15.13
CA ALA A 225 8.46 -24.72 16.48
C ALA A 225 9.50 -25.33 17.45
N PRO A 226 10.19 -24.53 18.29
CA PRO A 226 10.96 -25.04 19.40
C PRO A 226 10.07 -25.81 20.38
N ALA A 227 10.67 -26.71 21.21
CA ALA A 227 9.92 -27.63 22.06
C ALA A 227 9.09 -26.97 23.17
N ASP A 228 9.50 -25.77 23.60
CA ASP A 228 8.96 -25.04 24.76
C ASP A 228 8.20 -23.76 24.35
N VAL A 229 7.55 -23.78 23.20
CA VAL A 229 6.83 -22.59 22.64
C VAL A 229 5.35 -22.68 22.93
N GLU A 230 4.76 -21.60 23.38
CA GLU A 230 3.32 -21.43 23.46
C GLU A 230 2.74 -21.05 22.09
N ILE A 231 1.69 -21.75 21.66
CA ILE A 231 0.96 -21.45 20.43
C ILE A 231 -0.29 -20.64 20.76
N VAL A 232 -0.29 -19.37 20.36
CA VAL A 232 -1.42 -18.45 20.53
C VAL A 232 -2.13 -18.29 19.19
N ARG A 233 -3.44 -18.50 19.17
CA ARG A 233 -4.25 -18.25 17.97
C ARG A 233 -4.76 -16.82 17.99
N ALA A 234 -4.51 -16.07 16.92
CA ALA A 234 -5.13 -14.77 16.72
C ALA A 234 -6.66 -14.93 16.75
N PRO A 235 -7.39 -14.09 17.51
CA PRO A 235 -8.84 -14.16 17.52
C PRO A 235 -9.38 -13.96 16.11
N VAL A 236 -10.19 -14.91 15.64
CA VAL A 236 -10.97 -14.72 14.42
C VAL A 236 -12.05 -13.71 14.78
N LEU A 237 -11.94 -12.49 14.30
CA LEU A 237 -13.02 -11.51 14.42
C LEU A 237 -14.19 -12.06 13.60
N SER A 238 -15.10 -12.77 14.25
CA SER A 238 -16.36 -13.18 13.67
C SER A 238 -17.10 -11.88 13.27
N ARG A 239 -17.42 -11.73 11.98
CA ARG A 239 -18.34 -10.68 11.53
C ARG A 239 -19.66 -10.82 12.32
N PRO A 240 -20.20 -9.70 12.84
CA PRO A 240 -21.59 -9.69 13.30
C PRO A 240 -22.54 -9.92 12.12
#